data_d316d151ee807525671c74772dfe897c
#
_entry.id   d316d151ee807525671c74772dfe897c
#
_cell.length_a   1.000
_cell.length_b   1.000
_cell.length_c   1.000
_cell.angle_alpha   90.00
_cell.angle_beta   90.00
_cell.angle_gamma   90.00
#
_symmetry.space_group_name_H-M   'P 1'
#
loop_
_entity.id
_entity.type
_entity.pdbx_description
1 polymer ?
#
loop_
_entity_poly.entity_id
_entity_poly.type
_entity_poly.pdbx_seq_one_letter_code
_entity_poly.pdbx_strand_id
1 'polypeptide(L)'
;MNHKTLLAAAIACGIAACTQTPASPAPTAKTARSAPAKPAAPAPSIGIDLSAIDHGVKPGDDFFAYANGAWVKTATIPPDRSNTGTFFEVFEKAEKQTSDLIKNAGASNPAAGSNDRKIADYYAAYMDDAAIEKAGLDPLKPELDAIGAIKNRADLARVLGSRLRADVDPINATHFHTSNLFGLFVTKGLEDASTNMAYLLQGGIAMPSRDYYLSTDKAMVEFRDKYKSYVVALLKQANIADADAKAAKILAL
;
A
#
# COMPACT_ATOMS: atom_id res chain seq x y z
N MET A 1 13.75 -40.43 34.08
CA MET A 1 15.04 -40.40 34.79
C MET A 1 15.50 -38.96 34.75
N ASN A 2 15.21 -38.13 35.76
CA ASN A 2 16.01 -37.75 36.92
C ASN A 2 17.31 -37.05 36.53
N HIS A 3 17.63 -35.82 36.90
CA HIS A 3 17.74 -35.12 38.18
C HIS A 3 17.91 -33.59 37.88
N LYS A 4 17.22 -32.61 38.46
CA LYS A 4 17.32 -32.01 39.80
C LYS A 4 18.75 -31.75 40.28
N THR A 5 19.04 -30.46 40.58
CA THR A 5 19.55 -29.85 41.85
C THR A 5 20.10 -28.46 41.52
N LEU A 6 19.58 -27.36 42.02
CA LEU A 6 19.60 -26.71 43.33
C LEU A 6 20.99 -26.34 43.88
N LEU A 7 21.17 -25.07 44.22
CA LEU A 7 21.59 -24.41 45.48
C LEU A 7 22.36 -23.12 45.19
N ALA A 8 22.01 -22.01 45.64
CA ALA A 8 21.76 -21.34 46.92
C ALA A 8 22.89 -20.37 47.27
N ALA A 9 22.46 -19.20 47.55
CA ALA A 9 22.90 -18.07 48.33
C ALA A 9 24.17 -18.17 49.21
N ALA A 10 24.89 -17.06 49.30
CA ALA A 10 25.50 -16.58 50.54
C ALA A 10 25.68 -15.06 50.53
N ILE A 11 25.03 -14.44 51.49
CA ILE A 11 25.21 -13.07 51.99
C ILE A 11 26.42 -13.06 52.90
N ALA A 12 27.30 -12.06 52.76
CA ALA A 12 28.21 -11.66 53.84
C ALA A 12 28.41 -10.16 53.90
N CYS A 13 27.88 -9.54 54.93
CA CYS A 13 28.22 -8.19 55.41
C CYS A 13 29.66 -8.16 55.94
N GLY A 14 30.40 -7.09 55.63
CA GLY A 14 31.67 -6.77 56.26
C GLY A 14 31.85 -5.28 56.40
N ILE A 15 31.94 -4.83 57.64
CA ILE A 15 31.97 -3.45 58.13
C ILE A 15 33.37 -2.86 58.06
N ALA A 16 33.43 -1.59 57.64
CA ALA A 16 34.31 -0.47 58.01
C ALA A 16 35.84 -0.64 58.13
N ALA A 17 36.51 0.26 57.45
CA ALA A 17 37.63 1.06 58.08
C ALA A 17 37.86 2.34 57.25
N CYS A 18 37.67 3.49 57.93
CA CYS A 18 38.10 4.78 57.45
C CYS A 18 39.64 4.86 57.41
N THR A 19 40.22 5.09 56.23
CA THR A 19 41.58 5.66 56.11
C THR A 19 41.49 6.85 55.20
N GLN A 20 41.76 8.04 55.76
CA GLN A 20 41.91 9.30 55.04
C GLN A 20 43.22 9.26 54.27
N THR A 21 43.16 9.43 52.98
CA THR A 21 44.31 9.74 52.10
C THR A 21 44.17 11.16 51.57
N PRO A 22 45.29 11.90 51.42
CA PRO A 22 45.24 13.35 51.18
C PRO A 22 44.72 13.67 49.79
N ALA A 23 44.01 14.79 49.69
CA ALA A 23 43.39 15.31 48.51
C ALA A 23 44.42 15.59 47.38
N SER A 24 44.22 14.97 46.24
CA SER A 24 44.82 15.32 44.96
C SER A 24 44.09 16.53 44.35
N PRO A 25 44.77 17.48 43.73
CA PRO A 25 44.13 18.67 43.17
C PRO A 25 43.13 18.28 42.07
N ALA A 26 41.95 18.89 42.09
CA ALA A 26 40.88 18.72 41.17
C ALA A 26 41.33 19.05 39.69
N PRO A 27 41.01 18.21 38.73
CA PRO A 27 41.22 18.58 37.33
C PRO A 27 40.25 19.70 36.93
N THR A 28 40.78 20.78 36.37
CA THR A 28 40.07 21.89 35.75
C THR A 28 38.98 21.37 34.82
N ALA A 29 37.74 21.71 35.11
CA ALA A 29 36.59 21.40 34.30
C ALA A 29 36.79 21.97 32.89
N LYS A 30 37.03 21.11 31.88
CA LYS A 30 36.87 21.45 30.48
C LYS A 30 35.38 21.75 30.27
N THR A 31 35.10 23.01 29.92
CA THR A 31 33.78 23.45 29.51
C THR A 31 33.23 22.48 28.46
N ALA A 32 32.30 21.63 28.82
CA ALA A 32 31.60 20.77 27.89
C ALA A 32 30.83 21.67 26.92
N ARG A 33 31.27 21.67 25.67
CA ARG A 33 30.58 22.31 24.55
C ARG A 33 29.19 21.65 24.49
N SER A 34 28.16 22.35 24.89
CA SER A 34 26.78 21.88 24.78
C SER A 34 26.51 21.51 23.33
N ALA A 35 26.11 20.26 23.11
CA ALA A 35 25.63 19.83 21.81
C ALA A 35 24.46 20.76 21.38
N PRO A 36 24.36 21.08 20.09
CA PRO A 36 23.25 21.89 19.61
C PRO A 36 21.94 21.25 20.03
N ALA A 37 21.09 22.04 20.68
CA ALA A 37 19.76 21.58 21.12
C ALA A 37 19.02 21.05 19.89
N LYS A 38 18.53 19.81 20.00
CA LYS A 38 17.61 19.24 18.99
C LYS A 38 16.45 20.23 18.83
N PRO A 39 16.07 20.60 17.59
CA PRO A 39 14.93 21.49 17.38
C PRO A 39 13.75 21.00 18.21
N ALA A 40 13.13 21.91 18.97
CA ALA A 40 11.94 21.59 19.73
C ALA A 40 10.90 21.01 18.78
N ALA A 41 10.28 19.89 19.14
CA ALA A 41 9.14 19.38 18.40
C ALA A 41 8.08 20.49 18.30
N PRO A 42 7.44 20.69 17.15
CA PRO A 42 6.37 21.67 17.02
C PRO A 42 5.32 21.40 18.10
N ALA A 43 4.79 22.47 18.70
CA ALA A 43 3.75 22.36 19.71
C ALA A 43 2.61 21.51 19.15
N PRO A 44 1.98 20.62 19.96
CA PRO A 44 0.90 19.79 19.48
C PRO A 44 -0.22 20.69 18.96
N SER A 45 -0.51 20.60 17.66
CA SER A 45 -1.66 21.27 17.06
C SER A 45 -2.92 20.54 17.50
N ILE A 46 -4.03 21.27 17.65
CA ILE A 46 -5.34 20.66 17.97
C ILE A 46 -5.89 19.79 16.82
N GLY A 47 -5.14 19.67 15.71
CA GLY A 47 -5.55 18.90 14.52
C GLY A 47 -6.57 19.60 13.63
N ILE A 48 -6.95 20.84 13.96
CA ILE A 48 -7.85 21.69 13.16
C ILE A 48 -7.03 22.81 12.55
N ASP A 49 -7.11 22.98 11.25
CA ASP A 49 -6.52 24.12 10.55
C ASP A 49 -7.47 25.31 10.60
N LEU A 50 -7.21 26.22 11.54
CA LEU A 50 -8.01 27.43 11.71
C LEU A 50 -7.86 28.42 10.53
N SER A 51 -6.80 28.31 9.73
CA SER A 51 -6.60 29.16 8.54
C SER A 51 -7.53 28.78 7.39
N ALA A 52 -8.14 27.58 7.43
CA ALA A 52 -9.13 27.15 6.46
C ALA A 52 -10.48 27.85 6.60
N ILE A 53 -10.74 28.51 7.73
CA ILE A 53 -12.01 29.16 8.06
C ILE A 53 -12.19 30.44 7.24
N ASP A 54 -13.35 30.57 6.60
CA ASP A 54 -13.79 31.81 5.95
C ASP A 54 -14.71 32.60 6.90
N HIS A 55 -14.13 33.54 7.60
CA HIS A 55 -14.87 34.42 8.54
C HIS A 55 -15.89 35.34 7.85
N GLY A 56 -15.88 35.45 6.52
CA GLY A 56 -16.88 36.20 5.76
C GLY A 56 -18.22 35.49 5.62
N VAL A 57 -18.26 34.17 5.92
CA VAL A 57 -19.45 33.35 5.88
C VAL A 57 -19.98 33.11 7.30
N LYS A 58 -21.31 33.21 7.50
CA LYS A 58 -21.89 32.87 8.80
C LYS A 58 -22.06 31.36 8.92
N PRO A 59 -21.63 30.74 10.04
CA PRO A 59 -21.70 29.28 10.21
C PRO A 59 -23.13 28.71 10.18
N GLY A 60 -24.14 29.55 10.49
CA GLY A 60 -25.54 29.16 10.41
C GLY A 60 -26.14 29.21 9.00
N ASP A 61 -25.51 29.94 8.08
CA ASP A 61 -25.98 30.04 6.70
C ASP A 61 -25.36 28.93 5.83
N ASP A 62 -24.05 28.71 5.95
CA ASP A 62 -23.31 27.64 5.28
C ASP A 62 -22.10 27.24 6.13
N PHE A 63 -22.26 26.15 6.88
CA PHE A 63 -21.20 25.67 7.77
C PHE A 63 -19.99 25.12 7.00
N PHE A 64 -20.20 24.49 5.84
CA PHE A 64 -19.10 23.99 5.02
C PHE A 64 -18.23 25.15 4.48
N ALA A 65 -18.88 26.15 3.89
CA ALA A 65 -18.20 27.32 3.39
C ALA A 65 -17.52 28.13 4.50
N TYR A 66 -18.14 28.22 5.70
CA TYR A 66 -17.51 28.81 6.87
C TYR A 66 -16.24 28.04 7.27
N ALA A 67 -16.35 26.73 7.47
CA ALA A 67 -15.26 25.92 8.03
C ALA A 67 -14.09 25.69 7.06
N ASN A 68 -14.36 25.68 5.75
CA ASN A 68 -13.38 25.28 4.72
C ASN A 68 -13.18 26.32 3.62
N GLY A 69 -13.91 27.43 3.64
CA GLY A 69 -13.98 28.36 2.51
C GLY A 69 -12.65 29.01 2.13
N ALA A 70 -11.78 29.33 3.10
CA ALA A 70 -10.46 29.87 2.81
C ALA A 70 -9.55 28.82 2.15
N TRP A 71 -9.60 27.57 2.60
CA TRP A 71 -8.88 26.44 1.98
C TRP A 71 -9.40 26.17 0.56
N VAL A 72 -10.72 26.10 0.34
CA VAL A 72 -11.32 25.83 -0.98
C VAL A 72 -10.87 26.86 -2.02
N LYS A 73 -10.70 28.13 -1.64
CA LYS A 73 -10.23 29.19 -2.55
C LYS A 73 -8.79 29.00 -3.04
N THR A 74 -7.98 28.25 -2.30
CA THR A 74 -6.55 28.05 -2.58
C THR A 74 -6.20 26.63 -2.97
N ALA A 75 -7.09 25.66 -2.69
CA ALA A 75 -6.87 24.26 -2.97
C ALA A 75 -6.75 24.00 -4.47
N THR A 76 -5.76 23.22 -4.86
CA THR A 76 -5.54 22.78 -6.23
C THR A 76 -5.58 21.27 -6.28
N ILE A 77 -6.39 20.71 -7.17
CA ILE A 77 -6.38 19.27 -7.44
C ILE A 77 -5.22 18.97 -8.38
N PRO A 78 -4.28 18.07 -8.00
CA PRO A 78 -3.18 17.68 -8.87
C PRO A 78 -3.69 17.10 -10.20
N PRO A 79 -2.96 17.28 -11.33
CA PRO A 79 -3.42 16.85 -12.66
C PRO A 79 -3.66 15.35 -12.81
N ASP A 80 -3.00 14.54 -11.98
CA ASP A 80 -3.09 13.08 -11.95
C ASP A 80 -4.11 12.56 -10.91
N ARG A 81 -4.92 13.46 -10.31
CA ARG A 81 -5.87 13.13 -9.25
C ARG A 81 -7.27 13.63 -9.57
N SER A 82 -8.26 13.00 -8.96
CA SER A 82 -9.67 13.38 -9.11
C SER A 82 -10.19 14.26 -7.95
N ASN A 83 -9.44 14.34 -6.85
CA ASN A 83 -9.81 15.09 -5.66
C ASN A 83 -8.58 15.50 -4.85
N THR A 84 -8.80 16.36 -3.86
CA THR A 84 -7.81 16.74 -2.86
C THR A 84 -8.50 16.98 -1.51
N GLY A 85 -7.73 17.03 -0.43
CA GLY A 85 -8.23 17.29 0.92
C GLY A 85 -7.37 16.61 1.98
N THR A 86 -7.70 16.82 3.24
CA THR A 86 -6.91 16.37 4.38
C THR A 86 -6.61 14.87 4.38
N PHE A 87 -7.58 14.03 4.04
CA PHE A 87 -7.34 12.58 3.95
C PHE A 87 -6.35 12.24 2.85
N PHE A 88 -6.42 12.96 1.75
CA PHE A 88 -5.52 12.76 0.63
C PHE A 88 -4.09 13.19 0.99
N GLU A 89 -3.93 14.33 1.65
CA GLU A 89 -2.63 14.81 2.15
C GLU A 89 -1.99 13.81 3.14
N VAL A 90 -2.79 13.23 4.06
CA VAL A 90 -2.32 12.18 4.97
C VAL A 90 -1.89 10.92 4.21
N PHE A 91 -2.66 10.55 3.19
CA PHE A 91 -2.33 9.41 2.33
C PHE A 91 -1.00 9.64 1.59
N GLU A 92 -0.82 10.79 0.94
CA GLU A 92 0.44 11.14 0.25
C GLU A 92 1.64 11.17 1.20
N LYS A 93 1.43 11.70 2.41
CA LYS A 93 2.47 11.69 3.44
C LYS A 93 2.85 10.26 3.84
N ALA A 94 1.88 9.38 4.01
CA ALA A 94 2.12 7.98 4.34
C ALA A 94 2.83 7.23 3.19
N GLU A 95 2.41 7.46 1.94
CA GLU A 95 3.09 6.91 0.75
C GLU A 95 4.55 7.37 0.68
N LYS A 96 4.78 8.68 0.87
CA LYS A 96 6.15 9.21 0.88
C LYS A 96 7.00 8.60 1.99
N GLN A 97 6.47 8.51 3.21
CA GLN A 97 7.20 7.90 4.34
C GLN A 97 7.51 6.43 4.07
N THR A 98 6.57 5.68 3.51
CA THR A 98 6.77 4.27 3.13
C THR A 98 7.83 4.14 2.04
N SER A 99 7.79 4.97 1.01
CA SER A 99 8.81 5.02 -0.04
C SER A 99 10.20 5.34 0.52
N ASP A 100 10.28 6.32 1.42
CA ASP A 100 11.55 6.69 2.06
C ASP A 100 12.10 5.54 2.93
N LEU A 101 11.26 4.82 3.68
CA LEU A 101 11.65 3.64 4.45
C LEU A 101 12.23 2.54 3.55
N ILE A 102 11.55 2.22 2.43
CA ILE A 102 12.01 1.21 1.47
C ILE A 102 13.38 1.60 0.88
N LYS A 103 13.53 2.84 0.43
CA LYS A 103 14.78 3.34 -0.14
C LYS A 103 15.93 3.35 0.88
N ASN A 104 15.64 3.75 2.12
CA ASN A 104 16.60 3.76 3.21
C ASN A 104 17.05 2.34 3.60
N ALA A 105 16.14 1.36 3.57
CA ALA A 105 16.50 -0.05 3.78
C ALA A 105 17.54 -0.51 2.73
N GLY A 106 17.36 -0.14 1.46
CA GLY A 106 18.33 -0.44 0.40
C GLY A 106 19.68 0.25 0.59
N ALA A 107 19.68 1.51 1.00
CA ALA A 107 20.87 2.32 1.16
C ALA A 107 21.77 1.91 2.35
N SER A 108 21.19 1.26 3.38
CA SER A 108 21.89 0.90 4.63
C SER A 108 22.77 -0.35 4.55
N ASN A 109 22.78 -1.06 3.41
CA ASN A 109 23.46 -2.35 3.23
C ASN A 109 23.21 -3.33 4.39
N PRO A 110 21.94 -3.71 4.64
CA PRO A 110 21.57 -4.45 5.84
C PRO A 110 22.09 -5.88 5.85
N ALA A 111 22.21 -6.46 7.06
CA ALA A 111 22.72 -7.81 7.27
C ALA A 111 21.88 -8.86 6.51
N ALA A 112 22.54 -9.90 5.98
CA ALA A 112 21.90 -11.00 5.30
C ALA A 112 20.81 -11.65 6.19
N GLY A 113 19.63 -11.91 5.61
CA GLY A 113 18.50 -12.54 6.32
C GLY A 113 17.65 -11.59 7.18
N SER A 114 18.08 -10.34 7.40
CA SER A 114 17.25 -9.34 8.09
C SER A 114 16.02 -8.92 7.27
N ASN A 115 15.02 -8.35 7.91
CA ASN A 115 13.86 -7.83 7.21
C ASN A 115 14.22 -6.67 6.28
N ASP A 116 15.11 -5.79 6.71
CA ASP A 116 15.59 -4.67 5.88
C ASP A 116 16.31 -5.19 4.63
N ARG A 117 17.05 -6.30 4.74
CA ARG A 117 17.69 -6.94 3.59
C ARG A 117 16.65 -7.51 2.62
N LYS A 118 15.61 -8.15 3.11
CA LYS A 118 14.53 -8.67 2.26
C LYS A 118 13.79 -7.55 1.52
N ILE A 119 13.51 -6.42 2.21
CA ILE A 119 12.89 -5.24 1.60
C ILE A 119 13.81 -4.66 0.53
N ALA A 120 15.11 -4.51 0.83
CA ALA A 120 16.10 -4.00 -0.11
C ALA A 120 16.22 -4.86 -1.37
N ASP A 121 16.33 -6.18 -1.20
CA ASP A 121 16.45 -7.12 -2.32
C ASP A 121 15.17 -7.16 -3.17
N TYR A 122 13.98 -7.13 -2.54
CA TYR A 122 12.71 -7.08 -3.26
C TYR A 122 12.57 -5.78 -4.06
N TYR A 123 12.92 -4.64 -3.46
CA TYR A 123 12.87 -3.34 -4.13
C TYR A 123 13.88 -3.27 -5.28
N ALA A 124 15.10 -3.75 -5.07
CA ALA A 124 16.13 -3.78 -6.12
C ALA A 124 15.67 -4.64 -7.32
N ALA A 125 15.09 -5.81 -7.06
CA ALA A 125 14.57 -6.67 -8.12
C ALA A 125 13.35 -6.05 -8.85
N TYR A 126 12.51 -5.32 -8.15
CA TYR A 126 11.37 -4.61 -8.74
C TYR A 126 11.80 -3.43 -9.64
N MET A 127 12.90 -2.77 -9.28
CA MET A 127 13.44 -1.61 -10.01
C MET A 127 14.52 -1.96 -11.06
N ASP A 128 14.77 -3.26 -11.28
CA ASP A 128 15.74 -3.71 -12.28
C ASP A 128 15.10 -3.78 -13.67
N ASP A 129 14.89 -2.62 -14.29
CA ASP A 129 14.31 -2.51 -15.62
C ASP A 129 15.07 -3.34 -16.65
N ALA A 130 16.41 -3.42 -16.54
CA ALA A 130 17.22 -4.19 -17.48
C ALA A 130 16.95 -5.70 -17.38
N ALA A 131 16.80 -6.24 -16.16
CA ALA A 131 16.43 -7.63 -15.96
C ALA A 131 14.99 -7.91 -16.40
N ILE A 132 14.06 -6.98 -16.13
CA ILE A 132 12.65 -7.08 -16.54
C ILE A 132 12.54 -7.09 -18.07
N GLU A 133 13.17 -6.16 -18.76
CA GLU A 133 13.18 -6.10 -20.22
C GLU A 133 13.82 -7.36 -20.84
N LYS A 134 14.91 -7.86 -20.25
CA LYS A 134 15.55 -9.09 -20.69
C LYS A 134 14.66 -10.32 -20.50
N ALA A 135 13.91 -10.39 -19.43
CA ALA A 135 12.97 -11.50 -19.17
C ALA A 135 11.78 -11.47 -20.14
N GLY A 136 11.35 -10.27 -20.60
CA GLY A 136 10.24 -10.13 -21.54
C GLY A 136 8.97 -10.83 -21.08
N LEU A 137 8.40 -11.68 -21.91
CA LEU A 137 7.18 -12.45 -21.61
C LEU A 137 7.41 -13.78 -20.91
N ASP A 138 8.66 -14.20 -20.68
CA ASP A 138 8.96 -15.53 -20.10
C ASP A 138 8.25 -15.78 -18.76
N PRO A 139 8.16 -14.81 -17.83
CA PRO A 139 7.43 -15.01 -16.58
C PRO A 139 5.92 -15.23 -16.74
N LEU A 140 5.33 -14.75 -17.85
CA LEU A 140 3.91 -14.90 -18.17
C LEU A 140 3.61 -16.16 -18.97
N LYS A 141 4.63 -16.83 -19.51
CA LYS A 141 4.45 -17.97 -20.39
C LYS A 141 3.60 -19.11 -19.76
N PRO A 142 3.80 -19.51 -18.49
CA PRO A 142 2.96 -20.54 -17.88
C PRO A 142 1.47 -20.17 -17.87
N GLU A 143 1.16 -18.90 -17.62
CA GLU A 143 -0.22 -18.40 -17.62
C GLU A 143 -0.82 -18.39 -19.02
N LEU A 144 -0.06 -17.92 -20.01
CA LEU A 144 -0.49 -17.89 -21.40
C LEU A 144 -0.70 -19.32 -21.96
N ASP A 145 0.18 -20.26 -21.61
CA ASP A 145 0.08 -21.66 -21.97
C ASP A 145 -1.18 -22.31 -21.34
N ALA A 146 -1.46 -22.03 -20.07
CA ALA A 146 -2.67 -22.50 -19.39
C ALA A 146 -3.95 -21.97 -20.05
N ILE A 147 -3.96 -20.70 -20.45
CA ILE A 147 -5.08 -20.09 -21.18
C ILE A 147 -5.19 -20.70 -22.58
N GLY A 148 -4.08 -20.88 -23.28
CA GLY A 148 -4.04 -21.49 -24.60
C GLY A 148 -4.50 -22.95 -24.64
N ALA A 149 -4.39 -23.66 -23.52
CA ALA A 149 -4.83 -25.04 -23.37
C ALA A 149 -6.36 -25.21 -23.19
N ILE A 150 -7.12 -24.14 -22.97
CA ILE A 150 -8.58 -24.18 -22.80
C ILE A 150 -9.24 -24.56 -24.12
N LYS A 151 -9.93 -25.72 -24.14
CA LYS A 151 -10.63 -26.24 -25.33
C LYS A 151 -12.15 -26.26 -25.17
N ASN A 152 -12.63 -26.28 -23.96
CA ASN A 152 -14.05 -26.45 -23.64
C ASN A 152 -14.42 -25.69 -22.34
N ARG A 153 -15.72 -25.72 -21.99
CA ARG A 153 -16.24 -25.04 -20.79
C ARG A 153 -15.69 -25.62 -19.48
N ALA A 154 -15.42 -26.93 -19.43
CA ALA A 154 -14.86 -27.56 -18.24
C ALA A 154 -13.41 -27.09 -17.98
N ASP A 155 -12.62 -26.97 -19.03
CA ASP A 155 -11.27 -26.44 -18.94
C ASP A 155 -11.29 -24.96 -18.48
N LEU A 156 -12.20 -24.16 -19.05
CA LEU A 156 -12.39 -22.77 -18.63
C LEU A 156 -12.76 -22.69 -17.15
N ALA A 157 -13.74 -23.48 -16.70
CA ALA A 157 -14.16 -23.50 -15.29
C ALA A 157 -13.00 -23.90 -14.36
N ARG A 158 -12.16 -24.87 -14.79
CA ARG A 158 -10.97 -25.28 -14.02
C ARG A 158 -9.96 -24.15 -13.90
N VAL A 159 -9.64 -23.45 -15.00
CA VAL A 159 -8.69 -22.34 -14.99
C VAL A 159 -9.21 -21.19 -14.15
N LEU A 160 -10.48 -20.82 -14.28
CA LEU A 160 -11.09 -19.78 -13.46
C LEU A 160 -11.09 -20.17 -11.97
N GLY A 161 -11.49 -21.41 -11.66
CA GLY A 161 -11.53 -21.90 -10.28
C GLY A 161 -10.15 -21.97 -9.61
N SER A 162 -9.09 -22.32 -10.36
CA SER A 162 -7.72 -22.37 -9.82
C SER A 162 -7.17 -21.01 -9.42
N ARG A 163 -7.77 -19.92 -9.89
CA ARG A 163 -7.39 -18.53 -9.57
C ARG A 163 -8.18 -17.93 -8.42
N LEU A 164 -9.20 -18.62 -7.93
CA LEU A 164 -9.98 -18.17 -6.78
C LEU A 164 -9.18 -18.41 -5.49
N ARG A 165 -8.84 -17.35 -4.80
CA ARG A 165 -8.07 -17.40 -3.56
C ARG A 165 -8.71 -16.49 -2.53
N ALA A 166 -9.19 -17.09 -1.44
CA ALA A 166 -9.77 -16.36 -0.33
C ALA A 166 -8.71 -15.66 0.55
N ASP A 167 -7.45 -16.07 0.47
CA ASP A 167 -6.32 -15.54 1.25
C ASP A 167 -5.69 -14.29 0.65
N VAL A 168 -5.98 -13.96 -0.61
CA VAL A 168 -5.57 -12.71 -1.28
C VAL A 168 -6.77 -11.82 -1.56
N ASP A 169 -7.63 -11.75 -0.68
CA ASP A 169 -8.96 -11.22 -0.68
C ASP A 169 -9.07 -9.75 -1.13
N PRO A 170 -10.02 -9.45 -2.01
CA PRO A 170 -10.40 -8.08 -2.35
C PRO A 170 -10.92 -7.24 -1.17
N ILE A 171 -11.43 -7.85 -0.10
CA ILE A 171 -11.90 -7.12 1.08
C ILE A 171 -10.73 -6.45 1.82
N ASN A 172 -9.61 -7.14 1.99
CA ASN A 172 -8.44 -6.59 2.68
C ASN A 172 -7.83 -5.39 1.95
N ALA A 173 -8.09 -5.26 0.66
CA ALA A 173 -7.66 -4.14 -0.16
C ALA A 173 -8.57 -2.90 -0.04
N THR A 174 -9.58 -2.90 0.80
CA THR A 174 -10.54 -1.79 1.02
C THR A 174 -11.39 -1.39 -0.20
N HIS A 175 -11.24 -2.03 -1.35
CA HIS A 175 -11.85 -1.58 -2.60
C HIS A 175 -12.86 -2.56 -3.19
N PHE A 176 -13.12 -3.71 -2.61
CA PHE A 176 -13.99 -4.77 -3.16
C PHE A 176 -13.74 -5.02 -4.65
N HIS A 177 -12.48 -5.03 -5.04
CA HIS A 177 -12.06 -5.11 -6.43
C HIS A 177 -11.13 -6.31 -6.63
N THR A 178 -11.37 -7.06 -7.70
CA THR A 178 -10.45 -8.08 -8.20
C THR A 178 -10.24 -7.93 -9.69
N SER A 179 -9.02 -8.10 -10.16
CA SER A 179 -8.71 -8.18 -11.60
C SER A 179 -9.09 -9.52 -12.22
N ASN A 180 -9.41 -10.54 -11.41
CA ASN A 180 -9.98 -11.79 -11.89
C ASN A 180 -11.47 -11.61 -12.23
N LEU A 181 -12.00 -12.53 -13.06
CA LEU A 181 -13.43 -12.53 -13.41
C LEU A 181 -14.32 -12.69 -12.16
N PHE A 182 -13.84 -13.46 -11.19
CA PHE A 182 -14.48 -13.64 -9.88
C PHE A 182 -13.46 -13.47 -8.76
N GLY A 183 -13.90 -12.89 -7.65
CA GLY A 183 -13.19 -12.90 -6.37
C GLY A 183 -13.87 -13.85 -5.40
N LEU A 184 -13.12 -14.46 -4.50
CA LEU A 184 -13.62 -15.30 -3.43
C LEU A 184 -13.21 -14.72 -2.10
N PHE A 185 -14.15 -14.60 -1.18
CA PHE A 185 -13.85 -14.27 0.20
C PHE A 185 -14.75 -15.05 1.17
N VAL A 186 -14.30 -15.19 2.39
CA VAL A 186 -15.01 -15.87 3.46
C VAL A 186 -15.24 -14.90 4.60
N THR A 187 -16.48 -14.71 4.98
CA THR A 187 -16.87 -13.88 6.11
C THR A 187 -18.11 -14.43 6.80
N LYS A 188 -18.55 -13.78 7.84
CA LYS A 188 -19.78 -14.15 8.55
C LYS A 188 -20.99 -14.12 7.64
N GLY A 189 -21.89 -15.08 7.81
CA GLY A 189 -23.15 -15.13 7.08
C GLY A 189 -24.00 -13.88 7.33
N LEU A 190 -24.67 -13.39 6.30
CA LEU A 190 -25.55 -12.21 6.41
C LEU A 190 -26.81 -12.53 7.22
N GLU A 191 -27.31 -13.77 7.13
CA GLU A 191 -28.49 -14.21 7.86
C GLU A 191 -28.15 -14.82 9.22
N ASP A 192 -26.99 -15.49 9.33
CA ASP A 192 -26.48 -16.09 10.55
C ASP A 192 -25.00 -15.76 10.75
N ALA A 193 -24.73 -14.79 11.60
CA ALA A 193 -23.38 -14.34 11.93
C ALA A 193 -22.56 -15.36 12.74
N SER A 194 -23.15 -16.48 13.17
CA SER A 194 -22.42 -17.56 13.86
C SER A 194 -21.68 -18.49 12.91
N THR A 195 -22.04 -18.48 11.63
CA THR A 195 -21.42 -19.29 10.58
C THR A 195 -20.58 -18.47 9.63
N ASN A 196 -19.52 -19.06 9.10
CA ASN A 196 -18.73 -18.46 8.01
C ASN A 196 -19.25 -19.00 6.67
N MET A 197 -19.43 -18.08 5.72
CA MET A 197 -19.85 -18.41 4.36
C MET A 197 -18.86 -17.92 3.33
N ALA A 198 -18.74 -18.69 2.23
CA ALA A 198 -17.99 -18.27 1.07
C ALA A 198 -18.87 -17.41 0.15
N TYR A 199 -18.32 -16.28 -0.25
CA TYR A 199 -18.98 -15.33 -1.16
C TYR A 199 -18.17 -15.20 -2.44
N LEU A 200 -18.87 -15.20 -3.57
CA LEU A 200 -18.30 -14.88 -4.87
C LEU A 200 -18.61 -13.43 -5.21
N LEU A 201 -17.60 -12.68 -5.55
CA LEU A 201 -17.69 -11.31 -6.03
C LEU A 201 -17.46 -11.28 -7.53
N GLN A 202 -18.29 -10.56 -8.26
CA GLN A 202 -18.01 -10.25 -9.66
C GLN A 202 -16.82 -9.31 -9.76
N GLY A 203 -15.91 -9.60 -10.69
CA GLY A 203 -14.73 -8.79 -10.98
C GLY A 203 -14.52 -8.66 -12.47
N GLY A 204 -13.28 -8.34 -12.86
CA GLY A 204 -12.87 -8.30 -14.28
C GLY A 204 -13.23 -7.02 -15.03
N ILE A 205 -13.86 -6.03 -14.37
CA ILE A 205 -14.12 -4.73 -14.97
C ILE A 205 -12.89 -3.84 -14.76
N ALA A 206 -12.25 -3.41 -15.84
CA ALA A 206 -11.08 -2.54 -15.76
C ALA A 206 -11.44 -1.05 -15.67
N MET A 207 -12.55 -0.63 -16.24
CA MET A 207 -13.06 0.73 -16.08
C MET A 207 -13.94 0.84 -14.82
N PRO A 208 -14.10 2.04 -14.22
CA PRO A 208 -14.64 2.20 -12.87
C PRO A 208 -16.06 1.69 -12.64
N SER A 209 -16.93 1.70 -13.66
CA SER A 209 -18.31 1.24 -13.55
C SER A 209 -18.86 0.75 -14.88
N ARG A 210 -20.03 0.08 -14.83
CA ARG A 210 -20.76 -0.37 -16.04
C ARG A 210 -21.07 0.77 -17.01
N ASP A 211 -21.24 1.98 -16.52
CA ASP A 211 -21.62 3.12 -17.37
C ASP A 211 -20.53 3.48 -18.37
N TYR A 212 -19.27 3.24 -18.03
CA TYR A 212 -18.16 3.35 -18.97
C TYR A 212 -18.29 2.39 -20.16
N TYR A 213 -18.97 1.25 -19.98
CA TYR A 213 -19.18 0.23 -21.02
C TYR A 213 -20.49 0.44 -21.79
N LEU A 214 -21.56 0.91 -21.15
CA LEU A 214 -22.92 0.90 -21.70
C LEU A 214 -23.47 2.29 -22.10
N SER A 215 -22.98 3.38 -21.47
CA SER A 215 -23.49 4.71 -21.75
C SER A 215 -23.22 5.15 -23.20
N THR A 216 -24.18 5.88 -23.78
CA THR A 216 -24.07 6.50 -25.09
C THR A 216 -23.53 7.93 -25.04
N ASP A 217 -23.22 8.43 -23.85
CA ASP A 217 -22.61 9.76 -23.70
C ASP A 217 -21.27 9.84 -24.43
N LYS A 218 -21.05 10.93 -25.12
CA LYS A 218 -19.85 11.14 -25.95
C LYS A 218 -18.55 10.87 -25.16
N ALA A 219 -18.46 11.38 -23.93
CA ALA A 219 -17.28 11.17 -23.10
C ALA A 219 -17.05 9.68 -22.80
N MET A 220 -18.10 8.93 -22.48
CA MET A 220 -18.01 7.50 -22.22
C MET A 220 -17.65 6.68 -23.45
N VAL A 221 -18.15 7.08 -24.63
CA VAL A 221 -17.74 6.48 -25.91
C VAL A 221 -16.26 6.70 -26.16
N GLU A 222 -15.76 7.92 -25.97
CA GLU A 222 -14.33 8.24 -26.12
C GLU A 222 -13.45 7.44 -25.14
N PHE A 223 -13.89 7.25 -23.90
CA PHE A 223 -13.19 6.40 -22.95
C PHE A 223 -13.12 4.94 -23.39
N ARG A 224 -14.24 4.37 -23.88
CA ARG A 224 -14.26 3.00 -24.41
C ARG A 224 -13.32 2.83 -25.60
N ASP A 225 -13.27 3.80 -26.51
CA ASP A 225 -12.37 3.75 -27.66
C ASP A 225 -10.90 3.79 -27.26
N LYS A 226 -10.55 4.63 -26.29
CA LYS A 226 -9.21 4.66 -25.69
C LYS A 226 -8.87 3.34 -24.98
N TYR A 227 -9.81 2.80 -24.22
CA TYR A 227 -9.63 1.52 -23.54
C TYR A 227 -9.46 0.37 -24.56
N LYS A 228 -10.25 0.33 -25.62
CA LYS A 228 -10.07 -0.62 -26.71
C LYS A 228 -8.67 -0.53 -27.33
N SER A 229 -8.21 0.69 -27.61
CA SER A 229 -6.89 0.93 -28.18
C SER A 229 -5.78 0.44 -27.22
N TYR A 230 -5.92 0.65 -25.92
CA TYR A 230 -5.02 0.14 -24.88
C TYR A 230 -5.00 -1.39 -24.89
N VAL A 231 -6.16 -2.07 -24.92
CA VAL A 231 -6.23 -3.54 -24.99
C VAL A 231 -5.56 -4.07 -26.25
N VAL A 232 -5.78 -3.43 -27.41
CA VAL A 232 -5.10 -3.79 -28.66
C VAL A 232 -3.58 -3.69 -28.51
N ALA A 233 -3.08 -2.62 -27.90
CA ALA A 233 -1.65 -2.42 -27.70
C ALA A 233 -1.05 -3.52 -26.80
N LEU A 234 -1.71 -3.85 -25.68
CA LEU A 234 -1.29 -4.95 -24.80
C LEU A 234 -1.24 -6.30 -25.52
N LEU A 235 -2.28 -6.63 -26.27
CA LEU A 235 -2.33 -7.88 -27.02
C LEU A 235 -1.20 -7.96 -28.06
N LYS A 236 -0.88 -6.86 -28.73
CA LYS A 236 0.24 -6.77 -29.69
C LYS A 236 1.58 -6.94 -28.98
N GLN A 237 1.78 -6.30 -27.83
CA GLN A 237 3.00 -6.49 -27.01
C GLN A 237 3.18 -7.93 -26.54
N ALA A 238 2.07 -8.60 -26.23
CA ALA A 238 2.05 -10.02 -25.87
C ALA A 238 2.19 -10.97 -27.09
N ASN A 239 2.40 -10.46 -28.30
CA ASN A 239 2.47 -11.23 -29.54
C ASN A 239 1.20 -12.05 -29.83
N ILE A 240 0.05 -11.59 -29.37
CA ILE A 240 -1.23 -12.28 -29.58
C ILE A 240 -1.81 -11.84 -30.91
N ALA A 241 -2.01 -12.80 -31.82
CA ALA A 241 -2.62 -12.56 -33.13
C ALA A 241 -4.05 -12.04 -33.02
N ASP A 242 -4.54 -11.34 -34.05
CA ASP A 242 -5.90 -10.82 -34.15
C ASP A 242 -6.28 -9.85 -33.00
N ALA A 243 -5.33 -9.04 -32.57
CA ALA A 243 -5.46 -8.16 -31.41
C ALA A 243 -6.71 -7.28 -31.48
N ASP A 244 -7.02 -6.67 -32.63
CA ASP A 244 -8.18 -5.78 -32.82
C ASP A 244 -9.51 -6.54 -32.67
N ALA A 245 -9.61 -7.74 -33.28
CA ALA A 245 -10.81 -8.57 -33.16
C ALA A 245 -11.00 -9.11 -31.75
N LYS A 246 -9.91 -9.48 -31.07
CA LYS A 246 -9.95 -9.93 -29.68
C LYS A 246 -10.32 -8.81 -28.70
N ALA A 247 -9.77 -7.62 -28.90
CA ALA A 247 -10.14 -6.46 -28.11
C ALA A 247 -11.63 -6.11 -28.25
N ALA A 248 -12.18 -6.19 -29.45
CA ALA A 248 -13.61 -5.98 -29.67
C ALA A 248 -14.46 -7.05 -28.92
N LYS A 249 -14.04 -8.31 -28.92
CA LYS A 249 -14.73 -9.38 -28.16
C LYS A 249 -14.62 -9.18 -26.64
N ILE A 250 -13.47 -8.72 -26.13
CA ILE A 250 -13.28 -8.42 -24.72
C ILE A 250 -14.23 -7.32 -24.26
N LEU A 251 -14.41 -6.27 -25.07
CA LEU A 251 -15.35 -5.21 -24.72
C LEU A 251 -16.83 -5.64 -24.82
N ALA A 252 -17.14 -6.61 -25.67
CA ALA A 252 -18.49 -7.12 -25.85
C ALA A 252 -18.89 -8.16 -24.78
N LEU A 253 -17.94 -8.69 -24.01
CA LEU A 253 -18.15 -9.64 -22.93
C LEU A 253 -18.65 -8.95 -21.69
#